data_ef619387b915b56313ce4d695e12a977
#
_entry.id   ef619387b915b56313ce4d695e12a977
#
_cell.length_a   1.000
_cell.length_b   1.000
_cell.length_c   1.000
_cell.angle_alpha   90.00
_cell.angle_beta   90.00
_cell.angle_gamma   90.00
#
_symmetry.space_group_name_H-M   'P 1'
#
loop_
_entity.id
_entity.type
_entity.pdbx_description
1 polymer ?
#
loop_
_entity_poly.entity_id
_entity_poly.type
_entity_poly.pdbx_seq_one_letter_code
_entity_poly.pdbx_strand_id
1 'polypeptide(L)'
;KLIYINVGLFILIRLASVLFMLFNVQGVPFLQYLQLPASPELLLFRPWTLFTYMFTHFDFLHILFNMLWLYWFGGLFLNFFSERQLGGLYILGGLAGAVLFVLAYNIFPYFQNVASFSYLMGASASVMAIVFAVSFYRKDLEINLFLIGRIKLIYLAIFTLVIDLLAMTSDNAGGHIAHIGGALFGMWFASRIRNGKDLTAPMNRLIDWFVNLGKRKPKMRVTYKRNETDYEYNARKHQESVDLDTILDKLKRSGYESLSAEEKKRLFDASKK
;
A
#
# COMPACT_ATOMS: atom_id res chain seq x y z
N LYS A 1 -1.98 -6.76 -4.57
CA LYS A 1 -1.93 -7.43 -3.24
C LYS A 1 -3.27 -7.32 -2.51
N LEU A 2 -3.84 -6.10 -2.30
CA LEU A 2 -5.12 -5.92 -1.59
C LEU A 2 -6.26 -6.78 -2.16
N ILE A 3 -6.41 -6.82 -3.48
CA ILE A 3 -7.43 -7.65 -4.15
C ILE A 3 -7.24 -9.13 -3.78
N TYR A 4 -6.02 -9.66 -3.84
CA TYR A 4 -5.76 -11.06 -3.51
C TYR A 4 -6.07 -11.40 -2.05
N ILE A 5 -5.83 -10.47 -1.11
CA ILE A 5 -6.17 -10.64 0.30
C ILE A 5 -7.70 -10.73 0.47
N ASN A 6 -8.44 -9.80 -0.15
CA ASN A 6 -9.92 -9.79 -0.08
C ASN A 6 -10.52 -11.05 -0.69
N VAL A 7 -10.08 -11.42 -1.90
CA VAL A 7 -10.57 -12.62 -2.61
C VAL A 7 -10.20 -13.90 -1.85
N GLY A 8 -8.97 -14.00 -1.34
CA GLY A 8 -8.53 -15.15 -0.55
C GLY A 8 -9.34 -15.32 0.72
N LEU A 9 -9.57 -14.24 1.48
CA LEU A 9 -10.42 -14.27 2.67
C LEU A 9 -11.88 -14.61 2.34
N PHE A 10 -12.43 -14.06 1.26
CA PHE A 10 -13.77 -14.41 0.81
C PHE A 10 -13.91 -15.91 0.55
N ILE A 11 -12.96 -16.49 -0.19
CA ILE A 11 -12.97 -17.95 -0.48
C ILE A 11 -12.89 -18.73 0.83
N LEU A 12 -12.00 -18.37 1.76
CA LEU A 12 -11.87 -19.05 3.05
C LEU A 12 -13.15 -18.98 3.89
N ILE A 13 -13.79 -17.79 3.96
CA ILE A 13 -15.05 -17.58 4.68
C ILE A 13 -16.16 -18.44 4.05
N ARG A 14 -16.26 -18.47 2.72
CA ARG A 14 -17.28 -19.27 2.02
C ARG A 14 -17.06 -20.77 2.20
N LEU A 15 -15.81 -21.23 2.11
CA LEU A 15 -15.48 -22.64 2.37
C LEU A 15 -15.78 -23.03 3.81
N ALA A 16 -15.41 -22.19 4.80
CA ALA A 16 -15.75 -22.45 6.20
C ALA A 16 -17.28 -22.52 6.40
N SER A 17 -18.05 -21.62 5.78
CA SER A 17 -19.51 -21.63 5.84
C SER A 17 -20.10 -22.93 5.28
N VAL A 18 -19.59 -23.41 4.15
CA VAL A 18 -20.00 -24.67 3.53
C VAL A 18 -19.69 -25.85 4.44
N LEU A 19 -18.48 -25.90 5.02
CA LEU A 19 -18.08 -26.95 5.94
C LEU A 19 -18.97 -26.99 7.20
N PHE A 20 -19.24 -25.82 7.82
CA PHE A 20 -20.14 -25.74 8.96
C PHE A 20 -21.55 -26.24 8.63
N MET A 21 -22.05 -25.91 7.44
CA MET A 21 -23.33 -26.39 6.98
C MET A 21 -23.34 -27.94 6.77
N LEU A 22 -22.30 -28.47 6.11
CA LEU A 22 -22.20 -29.92 5.83
C LEU A 22 -22.06 -30.75 7.09
N PHE A 23 -21.39 -30.23 8.12
CA PHE A 23 -21.23 -30.93 9.41
C PHE A 23 -22.33 -30.57 10.44
N ASN A 24 -23.40 -29.88 10.01
CA ASN A 24 -24.48 -29.42 10.88
C ASN A 24 -24.00 -28.64 12.10
N VAL A 25 -22.87 -27.94 11.99
CA VAL A 25 -22.34 -27.06 13.04
C VAL A 25 -23.17 -25.79 13.05
N GLN A 26 -24.16 -25.75 13.94
CA GLN A 26 -25.04 -24.60 14.12
C GLN A 26 -24.58 -23.74 15.30
N GLY A 27 -24.93 -22.44 15.25
CA GLY A 27 -24.72 -21.54 16.39
C GLY A 27 -23.30 -20.96 16.54
N VAL A 28 -22.38 -21.21 15.59
CA VAL A 28 -21.08 -20.55 15.60
C VAL A 28 -21.16 -19.26 14.77
N PRO A 29 -21.29 -18.09 15.42
CA PRO A 29 -21.40 -16.81 14.69
C PRO A 29 -20.04 -16.32 14.21
N PHE A 30 -19.23 -17.20 13.57
CA PHE A 30 -17.84 -16.89 13.22
C PHE A 30 -17.72 -15.63 12.35
N LEU A 31 -18.72 -15.36 11.49
CA LEU A 31 -18.75 -14.18 10.65
C LEU A 31 -18.85 -12.90 11.49
N GLN A 32 -19.64 -12.90 12.57
CA GLN A 32 -19.78 -11.76 13.47
C GLN A 32 -18.48 -11.41 14.22
N TYR A 33 -17.52 -12.36 14.34
CA TYR A 33 -16.20 -12.09 14.91
C TYR A 33 -15.26 -11.36 13.93
N LEU A 34 -15.62 -11.31 12.66
CA LEU A 34 -14.86 -10.60 11.60
C LEU A 34 -15.53 -9.28 11.22
N GLN A 35 -16.84 -9.13 11.44
CA GLN A 35 -17.61 -7.93 11.17
C GLN A 35 -17.46 -6.90 12.28
N LEU A 36 -17.51 -5.62 11.93
CA LEU A 36 -17.47 -4.52 12.88
C LEU A 36 -18.85 -4.34 13.56
N PRO A 37 -18.99 -4.52 14.88
CA PRO A 37 -20.24 -4.23 15.55
C PRO A 37 -20.45 -2.72 15.71
N ALA A 38 -21.70 -2.26 15.66
CA ALA A 38 -22.05 -0.88 15.97
C ALA A 38 -22.04 -0.63 17.49
N SER A 39 -22.23 -1.65 18.35
CA SER A 39 -22.14 -1.56 19.79
C SER A 39 -20.71 -1.30 20.27
N PRO A 40 -20.44 -0.20 20.99
CA PRO A 40 -19.12 0.06 21.57
C PRO A 40 -18.67 -1.00 22.57
N GLU A 41 -19.60 -1.59 23.31
CA GLU A 41 -19.32 -2.65 24.27
C GLU A 41 -18.75 -3.89 23.54
N LEU A 42 -19.42 -4.36 22.48
CA LEU A 42 -18.92 -5.48 21.67
C LEU A 42 -17.59 -5.14 21.00
N LEU A 43 -17.43 -3.89 20.58
CA LEU A 43 -16.19 -3.43 19.95
C LEU A 43 -15.00 -3.48 20.90
N LEU A 44 -15.20 -3.12 22.18
CA LEU A 44 -14.14 -3.25 23.20
C LEU A 44 -13.66 -4.68 23.38
N PHE A 45 -14.54 -5.67 23.26
CA PHE A 45 -14.17 -7.10 23.32
C PHE A 45 -13.65 -7.66 22.01
N ARG A 46 -13.87 -6.96 20.88
CA ARG A 46 -13.47 -7.40 19.52
C ARG A 46 -12.76 -6.28 18.73
N PRO A 47 -11.71 -5.64 19.30
CA PRO A 47 -11.08 -4.47 18.67
C PRO A 47 -10.44 -4.76 17.31
N TRP A 48 -10.08 -6.03 17.04
CA TRP A 48 -9.56 -6.45 15.73
C TRP A 48 -10.58 -6.24 14.59
N THR A 49 -11.88 -6.17 14.91
CA THR A 49 -12.93 -5.97 13.92
C THR A 49 -12.83 -4.61 13.21
N LEU A 50 -12.17 -3.62 13.82
CA LEU A 50 -11.81 -2.36 13.16
C LEU A 50 -10.98 -2.56 11.89
N PHE A 51 -10.24 -3.67 11.80
CA PHE A 51 -9.41 -4.00 10.64
C PHE A 51 -9.99 -5.15 9.82
N THR A 52 -10.55 -6.19 10.46
CA THR A 52 -11.00 -7.37 9.73
C THR A 52 -12.22 -7.11 8.87
N TYR A 53 -13.11 -6.23 9.29
CA TYR A 53 -14.35 -5.93 8.58
C TYR A 53 -14.13 -5.49 7.13
N MET A 54 -13.08 -4.67 6.87
CA MET A 54 -12.79 -4.12 5.55
C MET A 54 -12.22 -5.15 4.56
N PHE A 55 -11.92 -6.35 5.04
CA PHE A 55 -11.53 -7.50 4.22
C PHE A 55 -12.59 -8.60 4.19
N THR A 56 -13.65 -8.46 5.00
CA THR A 56 -14.71 -9.45 5.15
C THR A 56 -15.80 -9.20 4.14
N HIS A 57 -16.09 -10.21 3.31
CA HIS A 57 -17.21 -10.21 2.37
C HIS A 57 -17.94 -11.54 2.45
N PHE A 58 -19.26 -11.56 2.26
CA PHE A 58 -20.05 -12.77 2.25
C PHE A 58 -20.82 -12.95 0.95
N ASP A 59 -21.32 -11.88 0.33
CA ASP A 59 -22.03 -11.90 -0.93
C ASP A 59 -21.08 -11.76 -2.13
N PHE A 60 -21.33 -12.55 -3.19
CA PHE A 60 -20.48 -12.58 -4.37
C PHE A 60 -20.50 -11.26 -5.15
N LEU A 61 -21.66 -10.65 -5.35
CA LEU A 61 -21.76 -9.39 -6.08
C LEU A 61 -21.10 -8.27 -5.27
N HIS A 62 -21.23 -8.30 -3.95
CA HIS A 62 -20.61 -7.33 -3.07
C HIS A 62 -19.08 -7.34 -3.20
N ILE A 63 -18.44 -8.51 -3.14
CA ILE A 63 -16.99 -8.57 -3.34
C ILE A 63 -16.61 -8.23 -4.78
N LEU A 64 -17.35 -8.70 -5.77
CA LEU A 64 -17.07 -8.45 -7.18
C LEU A 64 -16.99 -6.94 -7.45
N PHE A 65 -18.01 -6.18 -7.06
CA PHE A 65 -18.04 -4.73 -7.26
C PHE A 65 -16.94 -4.01 -6.46
N ASN A 66 -16.69 -4.41 -5.21
CA ASN A 66 -15.60 -3.85 -4.43
C ASN A 66 -14.24 -4.06 -5.12
N MET A 67 -13.98 -5.25 -5.65
CA MET A 67 -12.71 -5.56 -6.31
C MET A 67 -12.58 -4.88 -7.66
N LEU A 68 -13.65 -4.74 -8.43
CA LEU A 68 -13.64 -3.96 -9.68
C LEU A 68 -13.33 -2.49 -9.41
N TRP A 69 -13.97 -1.89 -8.43
CA TRP A 69 -13.70 -0.51 -8.06
C TRP A 69 -12.28 -0.33 -7.51
N LEU A 70 -11.83 -1.25 -6.66
CA LEU A 70 -10.46 -1.24 -6.15
C LEU A 70 -9.43 -1.40 -7.28
N TYR A 71 -9.71 -2.22 -8.28
CA TYR A 71 -8.84 -2.40 -9.44
C TYR A 71 -8.75 -1.12 -10.28
N TRP A 72 -9.88 -0.56 -10.66
CA TRP A 72 -9.90 0.63 -11.51
C TRP A 72 -9.42 1.88 -10.79
N PHE A 73 -9.96 2.20 -9.64
CA PHE A 73 -9.60 3.42 -8.92
C PHE A 73 -8.28 3.29 -8.17
N GLY A 74 -7.91 2.09 -7.75
CA GLY A 74 -6.57 1.79 -7.25
C GLY A 74 -5.51 1.96 -8.35
N GLY A 75 -5.79 1.53 -9.59
CA GLY A 75 -4.94 1.78 -10.75
C GLY A 75 -4.80 3.28 -11.04
N LEU A 76 -5.91 4.03 -11.05
CA LEU A 76 -5.87 5.49 -11.21
C LEU A 76 -5.08 6.18 -10.10
N PHE A 77 -5.23 5.72 -8.86
CA PHE A 77 -4.49 6.24 -7.71
C PHE A 77 -2.98 6.04 -7.88
N LEU A 78 -2.55 4.88 -8.35
CA LEU A 78 -1.13 4.55 -8.55
C LEU A 78 -0.45 5.38 -9.66
N ASN A 79 -1.20 6.08 -10.50
CA ASN A 79 -0.61 7.04 -11.45
C ASN A 79 -0.08 8.31 -10.75
N PHE A 80 -0.51 8.58 -9.52
CA PHE A 80 -0.17 9.81 -8.78
C PHE A 80 0.53 9.53 -7.45
N PHE A 81 0.35 8.32 -6.90
CA PHE A 81 0.76 7.96 -5.55
C PHE A 81 1.41 6.57 -5.51
N SER A 82 2.12 6.27 -4.44
CA SER A 82 2.81 5.00 -4.26
C SER A 82 1.87 3.88 -3.77
N GLU A 83 2.29 2.61 -3.97
CA GLU A 83 1.60 1.44 -3.41
C GLU A 83 1.48 1.51 -1.87
N ARG A 84 2.46 2.11 -1.19
CA ARG A 84 2.45 2.29 0.27
C ARG A 84 1.34 3.26 0.69
N GLN A 85 1.18 4.35 -0.06
CA GLN A 85 0.11 5.30 0.19
C GLN A 85 -1.26 4.68 -0.11
N LEU A 86 -1.38 3.85 -1.16
CA LEU A 86 -2.60 3.11 -1.45
C LEU A 86 -2.99 2.19 -0.28
N GLY A 87 -2.03 1.40 0.25
CA GLY A 87 -2.27 0.53 1.40
C GLY A 87 -2.64 1.29 2.66
N GLY A 88 -1.89 2.35 2.97
CA GLY A 88 -2.18 3.22 4.11
C GLY A 88 -3.55 3.91 4.01
N LEU A 89 -3.92 4.40 2.82
CA LEU A 89 -5.21 5.03 2.57
C LEU A 89 -6.36 4.04 2.66
N TYR A 90 -6.18 2.81 2.16
CA TYR A 90 -7.16 1.74 2.29
C TYR A 90 -7.50 1.48 3.77
N ILE A 91 -6.48 1.32 4.62
CA ILE A 91 -6.69 1.07 6.06
C ILE A 91 -7.31 2.29 6.74
N LEU A 92 -6.77 3.49 6.52
CA LEU A 92 -7.26 4.69 7.20
C LEU A 92 -8.65 5.12 6.73
N GLY A 93 -8.96 4.94 5.44
CA GLY A 93 -10.29 5.17 4.90
C GLY A 93 -11.33 4.19 5.48
N GLY A 94 -10.95 2.92 5.60
CA GLY A 94 -11.76 1.94 6.31
C GLY A 94 -11.97 2.33 7.79
N LEU A 95 -10.92 2.69 8.52
CA LEU A 95 -11.04 3.14 9.91
C LEU A 95 -11.94 4.38 10.05
N ALA A 96 -11.86 5.35 9.13
CA ALA A 96 -12.74 6.51 9.13
C ALA A 96 -14.21 6.11 8.89
N GLY A 97 -14.45 5.15 7.98
CA GLY A 97 -15.78 4.55 7.79
C GLY A 97 -16.30 3.86 9.05
N ALA A 98 -15.44 3.06 9.69
CA ALA A 98 -15.75 2.38 10.95
C ALA A 98 -16.16 3.38 12.06
N VAL A 99 -15.36 4.42 12.25
CA VAL A 99 -15.64 5.47 13.24
C VAL A 99 -16.98 6.14 12.98
N LEU A 100 -17.22 6.55 11.72
CA LEU A 100 -18.48 7.22 11.40
C LEU A 100 -19.70 6.30 11.58
N PHE A 101 -19.58 5.02 11.22
CA PHE A 101 -20.60 4.00 11.44
C PHE A 101 -20.94 3.85 12.93
N VAL A 102 -19.93 3.61 13.78
CA VAL A 102 -20.14 3.45 15.23
C VAL A 102 -20.73 4.73 15.84
N LEU A 103 -20.20 5.90 15.49
CA LEU A 103 -20.74 7.18 15.99
C LEU A 103 -22.19 7.38 15.57
N ALA A 104 -22.53 7.17 14.31
CA ALA A 104 -23.90 7.38 13.82
C ALA A 104 -24.90 6.47 14.51
N TYR A 105 -24.57 5.19 14.70
CA TYR A 105 -25.46 4.21 15.33
C TYR A 105 -25.67 4.46 16.84
N ASN A 106 -24.75 5.18 17.48
CA ASN A 106 -24.87 5.49 18.91
C ASN A 106 -25.34 6.93 19.21
N ILE A 107 -25.22 7.86 18.24
CA ILE A 107 -25.62 9.25 18.41
C ILE A 107 -27.06 9.49 17.93
N PHE A 108 -27.41 8.95 16.74
CA PHE A 108 -28.73 9.20 16.15
C PHE A 108 -29.79 8.29 16.73
N PRO A 109 -30.88 8.84 17.31
CA PRO A 109 -31.97 8.04 17.93
C PRO A 109 -32.55 7.00 16.96
N TYR A 110 -32.60 7.31 15.68
CA TYR A 110 -33.09 6.40 14.63
C TYR A 110 -32.39 5.05 14.61
N PHE A 111 -31.07 5.02 14.88
CA PHE A 111 -30.25 3.81 14.82
C PHE A 111 -30.04 3.13 16.18
N GLN A 112 -30.28 3.84 17.31
CA GLN A 112 -29.94 3.32 18.64
C GLN A 112 -30.63 1.99 18.96
N ASN A 113 -31.91 1.82 18.54
CA ASN A 113 -32.67 0.60 18.79
C ASN A 113 -32.14 -0.64 18.07
N VAL A 114 -31.35 -0.46 17.01
CA VAL A 114 -30.79 -1.56 16.20
C VAL A 114 -29.26 -1.68 16.35
N ALA A 115 -28.62 -0.78 17.08
CA ALA A 115 -27.14 -0.75 17.21
C ALA A 115 -26.56 -2.08 17.74
N SER A 116 -27.23 -2.73 18.70
CA SER A 116 -26.76 -4.01 19.28
C SER A 116 -26.73 -5.17 18.29
N PHE A 117 -27.48 -5.08 17.20
CA PHE A 117 -27.61 -6.13 16.18
C PHE A 117 -27.02 -5.72 14.84
N SER A 118 -26.48 -4.50 14.73
CA SER A 118 -25.94 -3.97 13.49
C SER A 118 -24.45 -4.25 13.38
N TYR A 119 -24.07 -4.78 12.20
CA TYR A 119 -22.68 -5.11 11.87
C TYR A 119 -22.34 -4.56 10.49
N LEU A 120 -21.09 -4.11 10.35
CA LEU A 120 -20.53 -3.62 9.10
C LEU A 120 -19.51 -4.60 8.54
N MET A 121 -19.51 -4.83 7.22
CA MET A 121 -18.49 -5.60 6.50
C MET A 121 -18.30 -5.06 5.09
N GLY A 122 -17.11 -5.25 4.55
CA GLY A 122 -16.77 -4.92 3.16
C GLY A 122 -15.68 -3.85 3.04
N ALA A 123 -15.01 -3.88 1.89
CA ALA A 123 -13.93 -2.96 1.54
C ALA A 123 -14.41 -1.57 1.10
N SER A 124 -15.72 -1.37 0.96
CA SER A 124 -16.30 -0.24 0.24
C SER A 124 -15.92 1.13 0.81
N ALA A 125 -15.87 1.30 2.14
CA ALA A 125 -15.41 2.53 2.76
C ALA A 125 -13.93 2.85 2.41
N SER A 126 -13.07 1.83 2.40
CA SER A 126 -11.68 1.95 1.96
C SER A 126 -11.59 2.33 0.47
N VAL A 127 -12.43 1.73 -0.37
CA VAL A 127 -12.50 2.03 -1.80
C VAL A 127 -13.00 3.45 -2.03
N MET A 128 -14.02 3.89 -1.32
CA MET A 128 -14.51 5.27 -1.37
C MET A 128 -13.43 6.29 -1.00
N ALA A 129 -12.61 5.99 0.00
CA ALA A 129 -11.46 6.86 0.33
C ALA A 129 -10.49 7.00 -0.86
N ILE A 130 -10.21 5.92 -1.58
CA ILE A 130 -9.34 5.94 -2.77
C ILE A 130 -9.97 6.75 -3.91
N VAL A 131 -11.26 6.54 -4.20
CA VAL A 131 -12.01 7.28 -5.24
C VAL A 131 -11.98 8.76 -4.96
N PHE A 132 -12.31 9.16 -3.73
CA PHE A 132 -12.36 10.56 -3.34
C PHE A 132 -10.97 11.20 -3.26
N ALA A 133 -9.95 10.45 -2.86
CA ALA A 133 -8.57 10.94 -2.88
C ALA A 133 -8.12 11.33 -4.30
N VAL A 134 -8.34 10.47 -5.30
CA VAL A 134 -7.98 10.76 -6.70
C VAL A 134 -8.83 11.89 -7.25
N SER A 135 -10.15 11.84 -7.08
CA SER A 135 -11.10 12.82 -7.61
C SER A 135 -10.84 14.23 -7.11
N PHE A 136 -10.50 14.35 -5.82
CA PHE A 136 -10.23 15.66 -5.20
C PHE A 136 -8.78 16.09 -5.38
N TYR A 137 -7.84 15.18 -5.60
CA TYR A 137 -6.46 15.52 -5.95
C TYR A 137 -6.36 16.04 -7.39
N ARG A 138 -7.02 15.38 -8.36
CA ARG A 138 -7.05 15.74 -9.79
C ARG A 138 -8.50 15.96 -10.23
N LYS A 139 -9.00 17.17 -9.94
CA LYS A 139 -10.38 17.56 -10.26
C LYS A 139 -10.68 17.63 -11.76
N ASP A 140 -9.65 17.77 -12.57
CA ASP A 140 -9.67 17.80 -14.03
C ASP A 140 -9.62 16.41 -14.68
N LEU A 141 -9.38 15.35 -13.90
CA LEU A 141 -9.26 13.99 -14.41
C LEU A 141 -10.59 13.52 -15.01
N GLU A 142 -10.53 13.18 -16.30
CA GLU A 142 -11.66 12.61 -17.05
C GLU A 142 -11.52 11.08 -17.13
N ILE A 143 -12.65 10.42 -17.03
CA ILE A 143 -12.80 8.98 -17.30
C ILE A 143 -13.84 8.78 -18.40
N ASN A 144 -13.68 7.72 -19.17
CA ASN A 144 -14.65 7.35 -20.21
C ASN A 144 -15.55 6.25 -19.69
N LEU A 145 -16.81 6.60 -19.41
CA LEU A 145 -17.83 5.64 -18.99
C LEU A 145 -18.52 5.07 -20.21
N PHE A 146 -18.67 3.73 -20.22
CA PHE A 146 -19.47 3.05 -21.25
C PHE A 146 -20.90 3.62 -21.27
N LEU A 147 -21.42 3.96 -22.42
CA LEU A 147 -22.71 4.59 -22.71
C LEU A 147 -22.85 6.09 -22.37
N ILE A 148 -22.08 6.66 -21.46
CA ILE A 148 -22.21 8.06 -21.03
C ILE A 148 -21.15 8.95 -21.71
N GLY A 149 -19.99 8.35 -22.05
CA GLY A 149 -18.86 9.07 -22.61
C GLY A 149 -17.91 9.65 -21.55
N ARG A 150 -17.23 10.76 -21.91
CA ARG A 150 -16.21 11.38 -21.04
C ARG A 150 -16.87 12.23 -19.97
N ILE A 151 -16.58 11.93 -18.71
CA ILE A 151 -17.01 12.72 -17.55
C ILE A 151 -15.81 12.96 -16.61
N LYS A 152 -15.82 14.07 -15.90
CA LYS A 152 -14.84 14.29 -14.84
C LYS A 152 -15.12 13.35 -13.67
N LEU A 153 -14.06 12.71 -13.18
CA LEU A 153 -14.14 11.76 -12.07
C LEU A 153 -14.80 12.35 -10.82
N ILE A 154 -14.59 13.64 -10.56
CA ILE A 154 -15.19 14.34 -9.43
C ILE A 154 -16.73 14.32 -9.46
N TYR A 155 -17.35 14.36 -10.65
CA TYR A 155 -18.81 14.29 -10.73
C TYR A 155 -19.33 12.91 -10.37
N LEU A 156 -18.62 11.84 -10.78
CA LEU A 156 -18.95 10.47 -10.36
C LEU A 156 -18.83 10.34 -8.85
N ALA A 157 -17.74 10.85 -8.24
CA ALA A 157 -17.54 10.81 -6.80
C ALA A 157 -18.64 11.58 -6.04
N ILE A 158 -18.99 12.79 -6.48
CA ILE A 158 -20.09 13.55 -5.86
C ILE A 158 -21.42 12.82 -6.03
N PHE A 159 -21.70 12.25 -7.19
CA PHE A 159 -22.90 11.48 -7.43
C PHE A 159 -23.03 10.28 -6.47
N THR A 160 -21.96 9.50 -6.29
CA THR A 160 -21.96 8.39 -5.32
C THR A 160 -22.21 8.86 -3.89
N LEU A 161 -21.60 9.99 -3.48
CA LEU A 161 -21.83 10.58 -2.16
C LEU A 161 -23.29 11.00 -1.95
N VAL A 162 -23.92 11.60 -2.97
CA VAL A 162 -25.34 11.98 -2.92
C VAL A 162 -26.22 10.73 -2.79
N ILE A 163 -25.94 9.67 -3.54
CA ILE A 163 -26.66 8.40 -3.39
C ILE A 163 -26.50 7.83 -2.00
N ASP A 164 -25.28 7.82 -1.43
CA ASP A 164 -25.06 7.35 -0.06
C ASP A 164 -25.82 8.17 0.98
N LEU A 165 -25.87 9.50 0.84
CA LEU A 165 -26.67 10.37 1.70
C LEU A 165 -28.16 10.08 1.62
N LEU A 166 -28.69 9.89 0.42
CA LEU A 166 -30.12 9.57 0.21
C LEU A 166 -30.49 8.17 0.71
N ALA A 167 -29.54 7.24 0.70
CA ALA A 167 -29.74 5.86 1.11
C ALA A 167 -29.41 5.58 2.59
N MET A 168 -29.10 6.60 3.40
CA MET A 168 -28.76 6.45 4.83
C MET A 168 -29.85 5.80 5.69
N THR A 169 -31.09 5.71 5.20
CA THR A 169 -32.22 5.09 5.91
C THR A 169 -32.68 3.78 5.24
N SER A 170 -31.90 3.24 4.31
CA SER A 170 -32.16 1.95 3.67
C SER A 170 -31.73 0.77 4.55
N ASP A 171 -31.99 -0.45 4.09
CA ASP A 171 -31.59 -1.69 4.77
C ASP A 171 -30.06 -1.79 4.94
N ASN A 172 -29.27 -1.12 4.08
CA ASN A 172 -27.81 -1.03 4.18
C ASN A 172 -27.31 0.34 4.69
N ALA A 173 -28.07 0.99 5.55
CA ALA A 173 -27.74 2.30 6.13
C ALA A 173 -26.30 2.37 6.66
N GLY A 174 -25.85 1.33 7.36
CA GLY A 174 -24.49 1.24 7.92
C GLY A 174 -23.40 1.30 6.85
N GLY A 175 -23.59 0.63 5.73
CA GLY A 175 -22.69 0.69 4.57
C GLY A 175 -22.59 2.11 4.00
N HIS A 176 -23.71 2.76 3.77
CA HIS A 176 -23.77 4.14 3.23
C HIS A 176 -23.11 5.15 4.15
N ILE A 177 -23.32 5.03 5.47
CA ILE A 177 -22.65 5.87 6.47
C ILE A 177 -21.12 5.65 6.44
N ALA A 178 -20.69 4.39 6.36
CA ALA A 178 -19.27 4.07 6.29
C ALA A 178 -18.61 4.61 4.99
N HIS A 179 -19.34 4.58 3.86
CA HIS A 179 -18.86 5.18 2.60
C HIS A 179 -18.59 6.67 2.75
N ILE A 180 -19.50 7.40 3.43
CA ILE A 180 -19.32 8.83 3.71
C ILE A 180 -18.05 9.04 4.54
N GLY A 181 -17.80 8.21 5.56
CA GLY A 181 -16.59 8.29 6.37
C GLY A 181 -15.32 8.09 5.54
N GLY A 182 -15.31 7.09 4.67
CA GLY A 182 -14.22 6.85 3.71
C GLY A 182 -14.02 8.03 2.75
N ALA A 183 -15.10 8.54 2.17
CA ALA A 183 -15.08 9.69 1.26
C ALA A 183 -14.49 10.94 1.92
N LEU A 184 -14.93 11.28 3.13
CA LEU A 184 -14.40 12.41 3.89
C LEU A 184 -12.91 12.27 4.16
N PHE A 185 -12.45 11.07 4.53
CA PHE A 185 -11.03 10.83 4.73
C PHE A 185 -10.24 10.95 3.42
N GLY A 186 -10.76 10.44 2.30
CA GLY A 186 -10.15 10.59 0.98
C GLY A 186 -10.00 12.04 0.55
N MET A 187 -11.03 12.87 0.77
CA MET A 187 -10.97 14.32 0.53
C MET A 187 -9.91 15.00 1.42
N TRP A 188 -9.85 14.63 2.69
CA TRP A 188 -8.87 15.16 3.63
C TRP A 188 -7.44 14.76 3.22
N PHE A 189 -7.21 13.49 2.84
CA PHE A 189 -5.94 13.04 2.29
C PHE A 189 -5.52 13.87 1.07
N ALA A 190 -6.42 14.06 0.09
CA ALA A 190 -6.14 14.86 -1.11
C ALA A 190 -5.75 16.31 -0.79
N SER A 191 -6.41 16.92 0.20
CA SER A 191 -6.09 18.27 0.66
C SER A 191 -4.70 18.35 1.32
N ARG A 192 -4.37 17.37 2.17
CA ARG A 192 -3.12 17.39 2.93
C ARG A 192 -1.91 17.04 2.08
N ILE A 193 -2.05 16.07 1.17
CA ILE A 193 -0.95 15.65 0.30
C ILE A 193 -0.52 16.76 -0.68
N ARG A 194 -1.44 17.62 -1.12
CA ARG A 194 -1.12 18.82 -1.91
C ARG A 194 -0.20 19.80 -1.17
N ASN A 195 -0.30 19.82 0.16
CA ASN A 195 0.54 20.64 1.04
C ASN A 195 1.77 19.88 1.55
N GLY A 196 2.16 18.80 0.86
CA GLY A 196 3.34 17.98 1.21
C GLY A 196 3.18 17.12 2.48
N LYS A 197 1.95 16.99 3.04
CA LYS A 197 1.69 16.21 4.26
C LYS A 197 1.03 14.89 3.92
N ASP A 198 1.76 13.80 4.06
CA ASP A 198 1.25 12.44 3.85
C ASP A 198 0.60 11.89 5.12
N LEU A 199 -0.74 11.84 5.12
CA LEU A 199 -1.53 11.30 6.23
C LEU A 199 -1.33 9.78 6.40
N THR A 200 -0.86 9.07 5.37
CA THR A 200 -0.65 7.62 5.44
C THR A 200 0.67 7.25 6.09
N ALA A 201 1.60 8.18 6.22
CA ALA A 201 2.95 7.93 6.73
C ALA A 201 2.99 7.32 8.16
N PRO A 202 2.15 7.74 9.14
CA PRO A 202 2.11 7.10 10.45
C PRO A 202 1.64 5.65 10.38
N MET A 203 0.59 5.37 9.59
CA MET A 203 0.06 4.02 9.39
C MET A 203 1.09 3.12 8.69
N ASN A 204 1.77 3.62 7.66
CA ASN A 204 2.81 2.88 6.97
C ASN A 204 4.00 2.56 7.88
N ARG A 205 4.38 3.46 8.80
CA ARG A 205 5.39 3.18 9.82
C ARG A 205 4.97 2.08 10.79
N LEU A 206 3.69 2.09 11.19
CA LEU A 206 3.13 1.04 12.05
C LEU A 206 3.14 -0.32 11.35
N ILE A 207 2.71 -0.37 10.09
CA ILE A 207 2.74 -1.60 9.27
C ILE A 207 4.18 -2.10 9.13
N ASP A 208 5.14 -1.22 8.82
CA ASP A 208 6.56 -1.56 8.72
C ASP A 208 7.12 -2.12 10.03
N TRP A 209 6.71 -1.55 11.15
CA TRP A 209 7.12 -2.04 12.46
C TRP A 209 6.64 -3.48 12.67
N PHE A 210 5.36 -3.79 12.41
CA PHE A 210 4.84 -5.15 12.50
C PHE A 210 5.52 -6.13 11.53
N VAL A 211 5.70 -5.75 10.28
CA VAL A 211 6.33 -6.59 9.24
C VAL A 211 7.80 -6.88 9.57
N ASN A 212 8.47 -5.98 10.29
CA ASN A 212 9.88 -6.11 10.63
C ASN A 212 10.15 -6.68 12.03
N LEU A 213 9.11 -6.95 12.84
CA LEU A 213 9.25 -7.51 14.20
C LEU A 213 10.05 -8.81 14.25
N GLY A 214 10.02 -9.65 13.20
CA GLY A 214 10.77 -10.90 13.10
C GLY A 214 12.04 -10.83 12.25
N LYS A 215 12.34 -9.70 11.62
CA LYS A 215 13.49 -9.58 10.71
C LYS A 215 14.72 -9.10 11.49
N ARG A 216 15.73 -9.96 11.60
CA ARG A 216 17.06 -9.53 12.07
C ARG A 216 17.60 -8.51 11.06
N LYS A 217 17.97 -7.31 11.53
CA LYS A 217 18.66 -6.32 10.70
C LYS A 217 19.94 -6.98 10.17
N PRO A 218 20.18 -7.04 8.86
CA PRO A 218 21.43 -7.54 8.34
C PRO A 218 22.55 -6.70 8.95
N LYS A 219 23.47 -7.36 9.65
CA LYS A 219 24.69 -6.67 10.09
C LYS A 219 25.47 -6.33 8.83
N MET A 220 25.66 -5.04 8.57
CA MET A 220 26.57 -4.60 7.50
C MET A 220 27.92 -5.16 7.83
N ARG A 221 28.39 -6.14 7.04
CA ARG A 221 29.73 -6.67 7.11
C ARG A 221 30.55 -5.84 6.12
N VAL A 222 31.44 -5.04 6.61
CA VAL A 222 32.42 -4.37 5.76
C VAL A 222 33.25 -5.47 5.10
N THR A 223 32.97 -5.76 3.83
CA THR A 223 33.66 -6.80 3.04
C THR A 223 34.99 -6.32 2.48
N TYR A 224 35.24 -5.03 2.54
CA TYR A 224 36.48 -4.43 2.08
C TYR A 224 37.10 -3.58 3.18
N LYS A 225 38.24 -4.04 3.70
CA LYS A 225 39.14 -3.26 4.54
C LYS A 225 40.28 -2.75 3.64
N ARG A 226 40.28 -1.47 3.36
CA ARG A 226 41.38 -0.86 2.61
C ARG A 226 42.64 -1.01 3.45
N ASN A 227 43.52 -1.91 3.07
CA ASN A 227 44.78 -2.16 3.79
C ASN A 227 45.89 -1.16 3.44
N GLU A 228 45.65 -0.23 2.52
CA GLU A 228 46.59 0.71 1.96
C GLU A 228 46.07 2.14 2.19
N THR A 229 46.86 3.03 2.70
CA THR A 229 46.53 4.45 2.85
C THR A 229 46.53 5.13 1.46
N ASP A 230 45.82 6.26 1.33
CA ASP A 230 45.81 7.03 0.08
C ASP A 230 47.22 7.50 -0.31
N TYR A 231 48.09 7.75 0.67
CA TYR A 231 49.46 8.10 0.44
C TYR A 231 50.25 6.92 -0.14
N GLU A 232 50.18 5.74 0.44
CA GLU A 232 50.83 4.53 -0.05
C GLU A 232 50.35 4.13 -1.45
N TYR A 233 49.03 4.23 -1.71
CA TYR A 233 48.47 4.01 -3.02
C TYR A 233 49.02 4.98 -4.08
N ASN A 234 49.06 6.26 -3.77
CA ASN A 234 49.59 7.27 -4.67
C ASN A 234 51.10 7.13 -4.89
N ALA A 235 51.85 6.80 -3.84
CA ALA A 235 53.28 6.52 -3.95
C ALA A 235 53.57 5.33 -4.85
N ARG A 236 52.82 4.22 -4.70
CA ARG A 236 52.96 3.04 -5.53
C ARG A 236 52.58 3.33 -7.01
N LYS A 237 51.48 4.07 -7.25
CA LYS A 237 51.09 4.48 -8.58
C LYS A 237 52.11 5.39 -9.28
N HIS A 238 52.71 6.29 -8.51
CA HIS A 238 53.77 7.16 -9.02
C HIS A 238 55.02 6.33 -9.40
N GLN A 239 55.40 5.37 -8.57
CA GLN A 239 56.55 4.49 -8.84
C GLN A 239 56.26 3.63 -10.09
N GLU A 240 55.06 3.06 -10.23
CA GLU A 240 54.65 2.29 -11.45
C GLU A 240 54.74 3.15 -12.71
N SER A 241 54.38 4.44 -12.63
CA SER A 241 54.50 5.39 -13.76
C SER A 241 55.96 5.67 -14.11
N VAL A 242 56.82 5.94 -13.15
CA VAL A 242 58.25 6.20 -13.33
C VAL A 242 58.97 4.97 -13.94
N ASP A 243 58.61 3.76 -13.44
CA ASP A 243 59.14 2.52 -13.97
C ASP A 243 58.74 2.32 -15.46
N LEU A 244 57.47 2.60 -15.80
CA LEU A 244 56.96 2.49 -17.16
C LEU A 244 57.62 3.51 -18.10
N ASP A 245 57.83 4.76 -17.65
CA ASP A 245 58.52 5.78 -18.43
C ASP A 245 59.99 5.38 -18.69
N THR A 246 60.64 4.76 -17.73
CA THR A 246 62.02 4.23 -17.90
C THR A 246 62.06 3.12 -18.95
N ILE A 247 61.09 2.22 -18.97
CA ILE A 247 60.94 1.14 -19.98
C ILE A 247 60.69 1.74 -21.37
N LEU A 248 59.81 2.76 -21.46
CA LEU A 248 59.51 3.44 -22.72
C LEU A 248 60.70 4.19 -23.27
N ASP A 249 61.55 4.82 -22.42
CA ASP A 249 62.79 5.48 -22.83
C ASP A 249 63.84 4.47 -23.32
N LYS A 250 63.94 3.31 -22.66
CA LYS A 250 64.81 2.22 -23.10
C LYS A 250 64.36 1.65 -24.44
N LEU A 251 63.02 1.48 -24.64
CA LEU A 251 62.43 1.06 -25.90
C LEU A 251 62.77 2.04 -27.05
N LYS A 252 62.68 3.36 -26.79
CA LYS A 252 63.03 4.38 -27.79
C LYS A 252 64.48 4.40 -28.19
N ARG A 253 65.40 4.19 -27.19
CA ARG A 253 66.85 4.28 -27.43
C ARG A 253 67.45 3.01 -28.07
N SER A 254 66.96 1.83 -27.64
CA SER A 254 67.64 0.57 -27.92
C SER A 254 66.76 -0.50 -28.59
N GLY A 255 65.51 -0.15 -28.87
CA GLY A 255 64.55 -1.02 -29.52
C GLY A 255 63.95 -2.12 -28.62
N TYR A 256 62.89 -2.81 -29.10
CA TYR A 256 62.14 -3.80 -28.34
C TYR A 256 62.95 -5.02 -27.88
N GLU A 257 63.94 -5.43 -28.67
CA GLU A 257 64.80 -6.59 -28.35
C GLU A 257 65.74 -6.33 -27.15
N SER A 258 65.97 -5.06 -26.77
CA SER A 258 66.78 -4.72 -25.63
C SER A 258 66.04 -4.83 -24.29
N LEU A 259 64.73 -5.02 -24.31
CA LEU A 259 63.93 -5.16 -23.12
C LEU A 259 63.99 -6.59 -22.56
N SER A 260 64.11 -6.67 -21.23
CA SER A 260 64.01 -7.96 -20.53
C SER A 260 62.62 -8.56 -20.62
N ALA A 261 62.46 -9.85 -20.32
CA ALA A 261 61.18 -10.53 -20.32
C ALA A 261 60.15 -9.89 -19.35
N GLU A 262 60.62 -9.37 -18.19
CA GLU A 262 59.80 -8.68 -17.23
C GLU A 262 59.35 -7.30 -17.74
N GLU A 263 60.27 -6.55 -18.37
CA GLU A 263 59.97 -5.24 -18.97
C GLU A 263 58.97 -5.37 -20.13
N LYS A 264 59.08 -6.39 -20.97
CA LYS A 264 58.13 -6.72 -22.05
C LYS A 264 56.75 -7.04 -21.48
N LYS A 265 56.68 -7.81 -20.38
CA LYS A 265 55.42 -8.15 -19.71
C LYS A 265 54.77 -6.91 -19.11
N ARG A 266 55.52 -6.05 -18.39
CA ARG A 266 54.98 -4.79 -17.79
C ARG A 266 54.45 -3.85 -18.87
N LEU A 267 55.14 -3.73 -20.00
CA LEU A 267 54.70 -2.91 -21.11
C LEU A 267 53.42 -3.45 -21.74
N PHE A 268 53.29 -4.77 -21.87
CA PHE A 268 52.09 -5.39 -22.37
C PHE A 268 50.90 -5.25 -21.43
N ASP A 269 51.12 -5.40 -20.12
CA ASP A 269 50.08 -5.24 -19.13
C ASP A 269 49.59 -3.77 -19.02
N ALA A 270 50.49 -2.79 -19.22
CA ALA A 270 50.15 -1.38 -19.28
C ALA A 270 49.34 -1.02 -20.56
N SER A 271 49.54 -1.71 -21.67
CA SER A 271 48.78 -1.48 -22.92
C SER A 271 47.35 -1.98 -22.89
N LYS A 272 46.96 -2.79 -21.87
CA LYS A 272 45.61 -3.34 -21.70
C LYS A 272 44.73 -2.54 -20.77
N LYS A 273 45.28 -1.55 -20.06
CA LYS A 273 44.57 -0.60 -19.19
C LYS A 273 44.21 0.67 -19.96
#